data_0cec5d9e4371397dc88cd77ddd44490c
#
_entry.id   0cec5d9e4371397dc88cd77ddd44490c
#
_cell.length_a   1.000
_cell.length_b   1.000
_cell.length_c   1.000
_cell.angle_alpha   90.00
_cell.angle_beta   90.00
_cell.angle_gamma   90.00
#
_symmetry.space_group_name_H-M   'P 1'
#
loop_
_entity.id
_entity.type
_entity.pdbx_description
1 polymer ?
#
loop_
_entity_poly.entity_id
_entity_poly.type
_entity_poly.pdbx_seq_one_letter_code
_entity_poly.pdbx_strand_id
1 'polypeptide(L)'
;MATTTKVLYRGAPGSAPAVVYTTPTATTTVITSIVVGNPTASATTFTLSLNSVALASSVSLAANSFTVIDLKQVLAATQTITASASASVTFHISGVEIA
;
A
#
# COMPACT_ATOMS: atom_id res chain seq x y z
N MET A 1 -5.20 24.98 6.42
CA MET A 1 -4.62 23.70 5.97
C MET A 1 -4.38 22.83 7.18
N ALA A 2 -4.90 21.61 7.16
CA ALA A 2 -4.75 20.66 8.26
C ALA A 2 -3.87 19.50 7.83
N THR A 3 -2.98 19.06 8.71
CA THR A 3 -2.09 17.93 8.49
C THR A 3 -2.44 16.84 9.49
N THR A 4 -2.77 15.66 8.99
CA THR A 4 -3.20 14.54 9.83
C THR A 4 -2.35 13.31 9.51
N THR A 5 -1.65 12.78 10.51
CA THR A 5 -1.00 11.47 10.37
C THR A 5 -2.04 10.38 10.55
N LYS A 6 -2.01 9.35 9.70
CA LYS A 6 -3.01 8.30 9.80
C LYS A 6 -2.56 7.00 9.15
N VAL A 7 -3.24 5.93 9.52
CA VAL A 7 -3.15 4.66 8.81
C VAL A 7 -4.02 4.79 7.55
N LEU A 8 -3.40 4.65 6.38
CA LEU A 8 -4.13 4.75 5.12
C LEU A 8 -4.84 3.43 4.79
N TYR A 9 -4.20 2.30 5.09
CA TYR A 9 -4.78 0.99 4.87
C TYR A 9 -4.10 -0.05 5.76
N ARG A 10 -4.86 -1.03 6.20
CA ARG A 10 -4.34 -2.18 6.94
C ARG A 10 -5.25 -3.37 6.65
N GLY A 11 -4.72 -4.37 5.96
CA GLY A 11 -5.51 -5.53 5.60
C GLY A 11 -4.85 -6.40 4.54
N ALA A 12 -5.62 -7.36 4.00
CA ALA A 12 -5.19 -8.28 2.96
C ALA A 12 -6.09 -8.11 1.74
N PRO A 13 -5.60 -7.48 0.67
CA PRO A 13 -6.45 -7.15 -0.48
C PRO A 13 -6.83 -8.36 -1.36
N GLY A 14 -6.09 -9.47 -1.28
CA GLY A 14 -6.40 -10.64 -2.08
C GLY A 14 -5.64 -10.68 -3.41
N SER A 15 -6.00 -11.65 -4.27
CA SER A 15 -5.27 -11.91 -5.51
C SER A 15 -5.68 -11.00 -6.67
N ALA A 16 -6.90 -10.48 -6.66
CA ALA A 16 -7.33 -9.51 -7.67
C ALA A 16 -6.91 -8.11 -7.25
N PRO A 17 -6.40 -7.28 -8.18
CA PRO A 17 -6.04 -5.92 -7.84
C PRO A 17 -7.24 -5.15 -7.28
N ALA A 18 -7.04 -4.51 -6.14
CA ALA A 18 -8.09 -3.77 -5.47
C ALA A 18 -7.57 -2.40 -5.01
N VAL A 19 -8.43 -1.39 -5.14
CA VAL A 19 -8.12 -0.07 -4.61
C VAL A 19 -8.22 -0.14 -3.09
N VAL A 20 -7.10 0.08 -2.41
CA VAL A 20 -7.04 0.00 -0.95
C VAL A 20 -7.09 1.38 -0.30
N TYR A 21 -6.83 2.42 -1.06
CA TYR A 21 -6.91 3.79 -0.56
C TYR A 21 -7.19 4.75 -1.71
N THR A 22 -8.06 5.72 -1.47
CA THR A 22 -8.32 6.82 -2.41
C THR A 22 -8.10 8.12 -1.66
N THR A 23 -7.26 8.99 -2.22
CA THR A 23 -7.01 10.30 -1.63
C THR A 23 -8.29 11.13 -1.68
N PRO A 24 -8.73 11.71 -0.55
CA PRO A 24 -9.93 12.54 -0.54
C PRO A 24 -9.80 13.75 -1.45
N THR A 25 -10.93 14.30 -1.86
CA THR A 25 -10.96 15.55 -2.65
C THR A 25 -10.33 16.67 -1.85
N ALA A 26 -9.69 17.61 -2.55
CA ALA A 26 -9.02 18.78 -1.96
C ALA A 26 -7.96 18.40 -0.90
N THR A 27 -7.38 17.19 -1.04
CA THR A 27 -6.40 16.64 -0.09
C THR A 27 -5.19 16.15 -0.85
N THR A 28 -4.01 16.33 -0.25
CA THR A 28 -2.77 15.71 -0.73
C THR A 28 -2.34 14.70 0.32
N THR A 29 -2.01 13.49 -0.12
CA THR A 29 -1.56 12.44 0.78
C THR A 29 -0.08 12.16 0.51
N VAL A 30 0.71 12.08 1.57
CA VAL A 30 2.11 11.66 1.49
C VAL A 30 2.20 10.29 2.16
N ILE A 31 2.59 9.28 1.39
CA ILE A 31 2.83 7.94 1.92
C ILE A 31 4.20 7.94 2.57
N THR A 32 4.29 7.56 3.84
CA THR A 32 5.54 7.58 4.58
C THR A 32 6.16 6.20 4.76
N SER A 33 5.36 5.15 4.79
CA SER A 33 5.88 3.78 4.84
C SER A 33 4.82 2.78 4.40
N ILE A 34 5.30 1.65 3.85
CA ILE A 34 4.48 0.51 3.50
C ILE A 34 5.17 -0.72 4.04
N VAL A 35 4.48 -1.50 4.86
CA VAL A 35 4.97 -2.78 5.35
C VAL A 35 4.12 -3.87 4.71
N VAL A 36 4.77 -4.84 4.07
CA VAL A 36 4.12 -5.97 3.41
C VAL A 36 4.53 -7.22 4.15
N GLY A 37 3.55 -7.93 4.71
CA GLY A 37 3.80 -9.12 5.51
C GLY A 37 3.26 -10.39 4.89
N ASN A 38 4.04 -11.45 4.90
CA ASN A 38 3.60 -12.77 4.47
C ASN A 38 3.50 -13.70 5.69
N PRO A 39 2.30 -13.86 6.27
CA PRO A 39 2.13 -14.74 7.43
C PRO A 39 2.00 -16.22 7.06
N THR A 40 2.08 -16.56 5.77
CA THR A 40 1.91 -17.94 5.33
C THR A 40 3.22 -18.71 5.36
N ALA A 41 3.13 -20.03 5.30
CA ALA A 41 4.29 -20.93 5.32
C ALA A 41 4.92 -21.12 3.94
N SER A 42 4.50 -20.37 2.93
CA SER A 42 5.00 -20.45 1.57
C SER A 42 5.37 -19.08 1.05
N ALA A 43 6.38 -19.00 0.19
CA ALA A 43 6.73 -17.77 -0.49
C ALA A 43 5.58 -17.31 -1.38
N THR A 44 5.36 -16.00 -1.46
CA THR A 44 4.31 -15.40 -2.28
C THR A 44 4.87 -14.23 -3.07
N THR A 45 4.02 -13.62 -3.89
CA THR A 45 4.36 -12.37 -4.57
C THR A 45 3.30 -11.32 -4.28
N PHE A 46 3.69 -10.06 -4.36
CA PHE A 46 2.73 -8.96 -4.23
C PHE A 46 2.95 -7.92 -5.33
N THR A 47 1.93 -7.15 -5.61
CA THR A 47 1.95 -6.05 -6.57
C THR A 47 1.34 -4.83 -5.93
N LEU A 48 1.98 -3.68 -6.12
CA LEU A 48 1.55 -2.42 -5.56
C LEU A 48 1.65 -1.34 -6.63
N SER A 49 0.59 -0.56 -6.78
CA SER A 49 0.53 0.51 -7.77
C SER A 49 0.02 1.79 -7.14
N LEU A 50 0.58 2.91 -7.57
CA LEU A 50 0.13 4.24 -7.16
C LEU A 50 -0.48 4.92 -8.38
N ASN A 51 -1.74 5.32 -8.26
CA ASN A 51 -2.50 5.94 -9.35
C ASN A 51 -2.37 5.14 -10.66
N SER A 52 -2.55 3.81 -10.55
CA SER A 52 -2.44 2.85 -11.66
C SER A 52 -1.04 2.73 -12.29
N VAL A 53 -0.03 3.28 -11.64
CA VAL A 53 1.36 3.13 -12.08
C VAL A 53 2.06 2.14 -11.15
N ALA A 54 2.65 1.08 -11.71
CA ALA A 54 3.27 0.04 -10.92
C ALA A 54 4.47 0.57 -10.13
N LEU A 55 4.44 0.40 -8.82
CA LEU A 55 5.56 0.67 -7.93
C LEU A 55 6.36 -0.61 -7.70
N ALA A 56 5.65 -1.70 -7.43
CA ALA A 56 6.24 -3.02 -7.24
C ALA A 56 5.36 -4.01 -7.99
N SER A 57 5.95 -4.81 -8.86
CA SER A 57 5.21 -5.75 -9.71
C SER A 57 5.70 -7.17 -9.44
N SER A 58 4.82 -8.02 -8.91
CA SER A 58 5.11 -9.43 -8.62
C SER A 58 6.42 -9.62 -7.84
N VAL A 59 6.58 -8.86 -6.78
CA VAL A 59 7.79 -8.93 -5.94
C VAL A 59 7.68 -10.12 -5.01
N SER A 60 8.72 -10.95 -4.98
CA SER A 60 8.78 -12.13 -4.12
C SER A 60 8.87 -11.75 -2.65
N LEU A 61 8.11 -12.46 -1.82
CA LEU A 61 8.15 -12.31 -0.38
C LEU A 61 8.25 -13.69 0.25
N ALA A 62 9.31 -13.91 1.02
CA ALA A 62 9.57 -15.22 1.62
C ALA A 62 8.52 -15.60 2.65
N ALA A 63 8.40 -16.90 2.91
CA ALA A 63 7.46 -17.42 3.90
C ALA A 63 7.77 -16.85 5.29
N ASN A 64 6.72 -16.53 6.05
CA ASN A 64 6.79 -16.04 7.43
C ASN A 64 7.72 -14.82 7.58
N SER A 65 7.71 -13.92 6.60
CA SER A 65 8.57 -12.75 6.61
C SER A 65 7.77 -11.49 6.28
N PHE A 66 8.41 -10.36 6.44
CA PHE A 66 7.83 -9.08 6.01
C PHE A 66 8.91 -8.21 5.39
N THR A 67 8.49 -7.26 4.57
CA THR A 67 9.39 -6.26 4.01
C THR A 67 8.84 -4.86 4.30
N VAL A 68 9.76 -3.93 4.51
CA VAL A 68 9.42 -2.52 4.70
C VAL A 68 9.84 -1.76 3.47
N ILE A 69 8.89 -1.06 2.87
CA ILE A 69 9.18 -0.17 1.75
C ILE A 69 9.23 1.24 2.32
N ASP A 70 10.45 1.74 2.50
CA ASP A 70 10.68 3.07 3.02
C ASP A 70 10.68 4.06 1.85
N LEU A 71 9.58 4.76 1.70
CA LEU A 71 9.39 5.66 0.58
C LEU A 71 8.61 6.89 1.03
N LYS A 72 8.71 7.93 0.20
CA LYS A 72 7.90 9.12 0.36
C LYS A 72 7.30 9.45 -0.99
N GLN A 73 6.03 9.06 -1.17
CA GLN A 73 5.31 9.29 -2.42
C GLN A 73 4.10 10.17 -2.16
N VAL A 74 3.85 11.07 -3.08
CA VAL A 74 2.76 12.02 -2.98
C VAL A 74 1.61 11.59 -3.87
N LEU A 75 0.41 11.56 -3.30
CA LEU A 75 -0.82 11.34 -4.03
C LEU A 75 -1.63 12.63 -4.03
N ALA A 76 -1.93 13.13 -5.21
CA ALA A 76 -2.83 14.28 -5.36
C ALA A 76 -4.28 13.84 -5.12
N ALA A 77 -5.18 14.80 -5.03
CA ALA A 77 -6.60 14.52 -4.80
C ALA A 77 -7.11 13.46 -5.77
N THR A 78 -7.89 12.53 -5.27
CA THR A 78 -8.54 11.43 -6.00
C THR A 78 -7.61 10.33 -6.53
N GLN A 79 -6.30 10.46 -6.39
CA GLN A 79 -5.36 9.40 -6.78
C GLN A 79 -5.42 8.22 -5.80
N THR A 80 -5.10 7.03 -6.29
CA THR A 80 -5.38 5.79 -5.56
C THR A 80 -4.12 4.96 -5.30
N ILE A 81 -4.21 4.09 -4.29
CA ILE A 81 -3.27 3.00 -4.05
C ILE A 81 -4.01 1.71 -4.40
N THR A 82 -3.41 0.89 -5.26
CA THR A 82 -3.94 -0.42 -5.63
C THR A 82 -2.97 -1.49 -5.20
N ALA A 83 -3.46 -2.56 -4.61
CA ALA A 83 -2.63 -3.65 -4.12
C ALA A 83 -3.25 -5.00 -4.43
N SER A 84 -2.38 -6.00 -4.60
CA SER A 84 -2.79 -7.40 -4.76
C SER A 84 -1.65 -8.31 -4.33
N ALA A 85 -1.96 -9.58 -4.06
CA ALA A 85 -0.96 -10.56 -3.68
C ALA A 85 -1.46 -11.97 -4.03
N SER A 86 -0.53 -12.90 -4.24
CA SER A 86 -0.86 -14.27 -4.63
C SER A 86 -1.40 -15.12 -3.48
N ALA A 87 -1.36 -14.62 -2.25
CA ALA A 87 -1.83 -15.31 -1.06
C ALA A 87 -2.32 -14.30 -0.03
N SER A 88 -2.52 -14.73 1.23
CA SER A 88 -3.01 -13.86 2.31
C SER A 88 -1.92 -12.91 2.82
N VAL A 89 -1.33 -12.16 1.92
CA VAL A 89 -0.33 -11.14 2.25
C VAL A 89 -1.02 -9.91 2.80
N THR A 90 -0.49 -9.37 3.89
CA THR A 90 -1.06 -8.19 4.53
C THR A 90 -0.26 -6.95 4.19
N PHE A 91 -0.96 -5.83 4.09
CA PHE A 91 -0.36 -4.53 3.82
C PHE A 91 -0.67 -3.59 4.96
N HIS A 92 0.33 -2.84 5.41
CA HIS A 92 0.17 -1.78 6.40
C HIS A 92 0.73 -0.52 5.80
N ILE A 93 -0.14 0.42 5.45
CA ILE A 93 0.24 1.65 4.75
C ILE A 93 -0.05 2.82 5.68
N SER A 94 0.96 3.62 5.94
CA SER A 94 0.86 4.79 6.79
C SER A 94 1.26 6.05 6.03
N GLY A 95 0.67 7.16 6.40
CA GLY A 95 0.99 8.40 5.74
C GLY A 95 0.40 9.62 6.43
N VAL A 96 0.43 10.73 5.70
CA VAL A 96 -0.04 12.03 6.17
C VAL A 96 -1.00 12.59 5.13
N GLU A 97 -2.15 13.05 5.59
CA GLU A 97 -3.10 13.78 4.74
C GLU A 97 -2.99 15.27 5.05
N ILE A 98 -2.89 16.07 3.99
CA ILE A 98 -2.80 17.53 4.07
C ILE A 98 -3.99 18.11 3.32
N ALA A 99 -4.87 18.75 4.05
CA ALA A 99 -6.09 19.30 3.48
C ALA A 99 -6.12 20.83 3.56
#